data_9c2198cd84e0a5b7e71d97293a57f4d9
#
_entry.id   9c2198cd84e0a5b7e71d97293a57f4d9
#
_cell.length_a   1.000
_cell.length_b   1.000
_cell.length_c   1.000
_cell.angle_alpha   90.00
_cell.angle_beta   90.00
_cell.angle_gamma   90.00
#
_symmetry.space_group_name_H-M   'P 1'
#
loop_
_entity.id
_entity.type
_entity.pdbx_description
1 polymer ?
#
loop_
_entity_poly.entity_id
_entity_poly.type
_entity_poly.pdbx_seq_one_letter_code
_entity_poly.pdbx_strand_id
1 'polypeptide(L)'
;MNLKQLEAFVKVAETKSFSEAARQLFLTQPTVSAHVSALEKELNTCFLIRNTRGVELSESGKELYAYAVQMLEIEKTIKGRFGKEIKPEGNVLRIGASTVPAQYILPNVMSTFHAEYPGEKLKLFETDSEGVIDRILSHHIDIGFTGTVI
;
A
#
# COMPACT_ATOMS: atom_id res chain seq x y z
N MET A 1 17.97 8.66 3.92
CA MET A 1 16.58 8.43 3.46
C MET A 1 15.80 7.74 4.56
N ASN A 2 14.61 8.21 4.83
CA ASN A 2 13.72 7.58 5.80
C ASN A 2 12.27 7.63 5.30
N LEU A 3 11.36 6.92 5.98
CA LEU A 3 9.97 6.82 5.54
C LEU A 3 9.22 8.14 5.63
N LYS A 4 9.56 9.02 6.57
CA LYS A 4 8.95 10.35 6.66
C LYS A 4 9.31 11.22 5.45
N GLN A 5 10.54 11.14 4.99
CA GLN A 5 10.98 11.85 3.80
C GLN A 5 10.27 11.32 2.54
N LEU A 6 10.13 10.01 2.43
CA LEU A 6 9.39 9.38 1.33
C LEU A 6 7.91 9.75 1.37
N GLU A 7 7.31 9.76 2.55
CA GLU A 7 5.91 10.16 2.72
C GLU A 7 5.68 11.61 2.29
N ALA A 8 6.57 12.52 2.71
CA ALA A 8 6.49 13.91 2.29
C ALA A 8 6.62 14.05 0.77
N PHE A 9 7.58 13.37 0.17
CA PHE A 9 7.80 13.37 -1.27
C PHE A 9 6.57 12.86 -2.03
N VAL A 10 6.04 11.72 -1.63
CA VAL A 10 4.86 11.11 -2.27
C VAL A 10 3.64 12.04 -2.17
N LYS A 11 3.44 12.62 -0.99
CA LYS A 11 2.30 13.51 -0.78
C LYS A 11 2.39 14.78 -1.62
N VAL A 12 3.57 15.37 -1.74
CA VAL A 12 3.78 16.52 -2.63
C VAL A 12 3.55 16.14 -4.09
N ALA A 13 4.01 14.97 -4.49
CA ALA A 13 3.79 14.48 -5.85
C ALA A 13 2.30 14.28 -6.17
N GLU A 14 1.54 13.72 -5.23
CA GLU A 14 0.11 13.49 -5.38
C GLU A 14 -0.71 14.79 -5.42
N THR A 15 -0.41 15.70 -4.51
CA THR A 15 -1.16 16.96 -4.38
C THR A 15 -0.66 18.04 -5.33
N LYS A 16 0.54 17.88 -5.87
CA LYS A 16 1.25 18.88 -6.68
C LYS A 16 1.42 20.21 -5.96
N SER A 17 1.47 20.18 -4.64
CA SER A 17 1.55 21.36 -3.78
C SER A 17 2.22 21.04 -2.45
N PHE A 18 3.24 21.80 -2.09
CA PHE A 18 3.88 21.68 -0.77
C PHE A 18 2.93 22.10 0.35
N SER A 19 2.13 23.13 0.14
CA SER A 19 1.15 23.63 1.13
C SER A 19 0.08 22.58 1.40
N GLU A 20 -0.48 22.00 0.37
CA GLU A 20 -1.53 20.98 0.52
C GLU A 20 -1.00 19.69 1.12
N ALA A 21 0.21 19.28 0.72
CA ALA A 21 0.87 18.13 1.32
C ALA A 21 1.08 18.31 2.82
N ALA A 22 1.56 19.51 3.22
CA ALA A 22 1.74 19.86 4.64
C ALA A 22 0.42 19.77 5.40
N ARG A 23 -0.64 20.31 4.83
CA ARG A 23 -1.98 20.26 5.44
C ARG A 23 -2.45 18.82 5.66
N GLN A 24 -2.30 17.96 4.66
CA GLN A 24 -2.73 16.56 4.75
C GLN A 24 -1.88 15.74 5.71
N LEU A 25 -0.60 16.08 5.85
CA LEU A 25 0.31 15.38 6.76
C LEU A 25 0.33 15.97 8.18
N PHE A 26 -0.45 17.01 8.44
CA PHE A 26 -0.46 17.72 9.72
C PHE A 26 0.91 18.27 10.08
N LEU A 27 1.65 18.76 9.07
CA LEU A 27 2.97 19.36 9.22
C LEU A 27 2.96 20.80 8.71
N THR A 28 4.02 21.53 9.00
CA THR A 28 4.22 22.84 8.40
C THR A 28 4.85 22.68 7.01
N GLN A 29 4.64 23.66 6.13
CA GLN A 29 5.26 23.65 4.82
C GLN A 29 6.80 23.63 4.88
N PRO A 30 7.47 24.41 5.74
CA PRO A 30 8.93 24.29 5.88
C PRO A 30 9.40 22.89 6.26
N THR A 31 8.65 22.17 7.09
CA THR A 31 9.00 20.81 7.48
C THR A 31 8.91 19.86 6.29
N VAL A 32 7.85 19.95 5.50
CA VAL A 32 7.71 19.13 4.27
C VAL A 32 8.83 19.47 3.28
N SER A 33 9.11 20.75 3.08
CA SER A 33 10.20 21.20 2.20
C SER A 33 11.56 20.67 2.67
N ALA A 34 11.80 20.68 3.98
CA ALA A 34 13.04 20.17 4.56
C ALA A 34 13.19 18.66 4.34
N HIS A 35 12.12 17.89 4.50
CA HIS A 35 12.14 16.45 4.23
C HIS A 35 12.48 16.14 2.78
N VAL A 36 11.83 16.83 1.84
CA VAL A 36 12.08 16.65 0.41
C VAL A 36 13.50 17.06 0.05
N SER A 37 13.95 18.22 0.53
CA SER A 37 15.30 18.71 0.25
C SER A 37 16.38 17.78 0.80
N ALA A 38 16.19 17.23 1.99
CA ALA A 38 17.12 16.27 2.58
C ALA A 38 17.19 14.99 1.74
N LEU A 39 16.06 14.52 1.25
CA LEU A 39 15.99 13.34 0.39
C LEU A 39 16.73 13.57 -0.93
N GLU A 40 16.48 14.70 -1.58
CA GLU A 40 17.13 15.06 -2.83
C GLU A 40 18.64 15.23 -2.66
N LYS A 41 19.05 15.83 -1.54
CA LYS A 41 20.45 16.05 -1.23
C LYS A 41 21.17 14.73 -0.96
N GLU A 42 20.58 13.85 -0.17
CA GLU A 42 21.16 12.55 0.15
C GLU A 42 21.38 11.69 -1.11
N LEU A 43 20.38 11.67 -1.99
CA LEU A 43 20.44 10.88 -3.22
C LEU A 43 21.06 11.67 -4.40
N ASN A 44 21.46 12.90 -4.14
CA ASN A 44 22.06 13.80 -5.13
C ASN A 44 21.26 13.85 -6.43
N THR A 45 19.96 13.96 -6.33
CA THR A 45 19.04 13.92 -7.46
C THR A 45 17.86 14.86 -7.22
N CYS A 46 17.43 15.57 -8.24
CA CYS A 46 16.24 16.41 -8.19
C CYS A 46 15.03 15.56 -8.57
N PHE A 47 14.09 15.37 -7.67
CA PHE A 47 12.89 14.58 -7.89
C PHE A 47 11.66 15.41 -8.19
N LEU A 48 11.60 16.64 -7.68
CA LEU A 48 10.47 17.54 -7.87
C LEU A 48 10.90 18.81 -8.57
N ILE A 49 10.12 19.22 -9.56
CA ILE A 49 10.35 20.43 -10.35
C ILE A 49 9.23 21.42 -10.02
N ARG A 50 9.60 22.61 -9.53
CA ARG A 50 8.66 23.70 -9.29
C ARG A 50 8.51 24.54 -10.53
N ASN A 51 7.27 24.83 -10.92
CA ASN A 51 6.96 25.70 -12.06
C ASN A 51 5.74 26.59 -11.70
N THR A 52 5.33 27.42 -12.65
CA THR A 52 4.20 28.34 -12.45
C THR A 52 2.85 27.63 -12.24
N ARG A 53 2.75 26.36 -12.62
CA ARG A 53 1.54 25.55 -12.49
C ARG A 53 1.53 24.72 -11.20
N GLY A 54 2.61 24.76 -10.44
CA GLY A 54 2.76 23.97 -9.22
C GLY A 54 4.01 23.12 -9.23
N VAL A 55 3.90 21.88 -8.78
CA VAL A 55 5.03 20.95 -8.64
C VAL A 55 4.79 19.73 -9.52
N GLU A 56 5.83 19.33 -10.25
CA GLU A 56 5.80 18.14 -11.09
C GLU A 56 6.97 17.22 -10.76
N LEU A 57 6.82 15.94 -11.08
CA LEU A 57 7.90 14.97 -10.93
C LEU A 57 8.90 15.10 -12.09
N SER A 58 10.20 15.08 -11.77
CA SER A 58 11.23 14.86 -12.78
C SER A 58 11.17 13.40 -13.26
N GLU A 59 11.96 13.04 -14.27
CA GLU A 59 12.05 11.65 -14.71
C GLU A 59 12.53 10.74 -13.58
N SER A 60 13.56 11.18 -12.84
CA SER A 60 14.02 10.47 -11.64
C SER A 60 12.95 10.44 -10.55
N GLY A 61 12.17 11.51 -10.43
CA GLY A 61 11.07 11.59 -9.48
C GLY A 61 9.98 10.57 -9.77
N LYS A 62 9.66 10.34 -11.03
CA LYS A 62 8.68 9.31 -11.44
C LYS A 62 9.15 7.91 -11.05
N GLU A 63 10.43 7.65 -11.23
CA GLU A 63 11.03 6.37 -10.85
C GLU A 63 11.01 6.20 -9.33
N LEU A 64 11.45 7.21 -8.58
CA LEU A 64 11.42 7.16 -7.12
C LEU A 64 9.98 7.04 -6.60
N TYR A 65 9.03 7.72 -7.22
CA TYR A 65 7.63 7.64 -6.81
C TYR A 65 7.11 6.21 -6.81
N ALA A 66 7.41 5.45 -7.87
CA ALA A 66 7.02 4.05 -7.97
C ALA A 66 7.58 3.21 -6.81
N TYR A 67 8.85 3.38 -6.49
CA TYR A 67 9.49 2.68 -5.37
C TYR A 67 8.97 3.17 -4.01
N ALA A 68 8.81 4.47 -3.86
CA ALA A 68 8.37 5.08 -2.61
C ALA A 68 6.97 4.61 -2.21
N VAL A 69 6.06 4.54 -3.18
CA VAL A 69 4.69 4.04 -2.95
C VAL A 69 4.73 2.59 -2.46
N GLN A 70 5.58 1.75 -3.07
CA GLN A 70 5.74 0.36 -2.64
C GLN A 70 6.28 0.27 -1.21
N MET A 71 7.28 1.06 -0.87
CA MET A 71 7.86 1.07 0.48
C MET A 71 6.83 1.51 1.53
N LEU A 72 6.06 2.54 1.23
CA LEU A 72 5.02 3.03 2.14
C LEU A 72 3.88 2.01 2.30
N GLU A 73 3.53 1.29 1.26
CA GLU A 73 2.55 0.22 1.34
C GLU A 73 3.05 -0.94 2.21
N ILE A 74 4.32 -1.29 2.10
CA ILE A 74 4.93 -2.31 2.95
C ILE A 74 4.93 -1.86 4.41
N GLU A 75 5.30 -0.60 4.69
CA GLU A 75 5.23 -0.05 6.04
C GLU A 75 3.81 -0.15 6.61
N LYS A 76 2.82 0.24 5.82
CA LYS A 76 1.42 0.17 6.22
C LYS A 76 0.98 -1.25 6.52
N THR A 77 1.42 -2.21 5.72
CA THR A 77 1.15 -3.62 5.92
C THR A 77 1.74 -4.12 7.24
N ILE A 78 2.99 -3.76 7.52
CA ILE A 78 3.67 -4.12 8.76
C ILE A 78 2.92 -3.54 9.97
N LYS A 79 2.59 -2.28 9.94
CA LYS A 79 1.87 -1.62 11.03
C LYS A 79 0.48 -2.21 11.25
N GLY A 80 -0.21 -2.54 10.17
CA GLY A 80 -1.52 -3.16 10.23
C GLY A 80 -1.49 -4.57 10.80
N ARG A 81 -0.41 -5.30 10.59
CA ARG A 81 -0.27 -6.68 11.06
C ARG A 81 0.25 -6.77 12.49
N PHE A 82 1.24 -5.96 12.86
CA PHE A 82 1.96 -6.11 14.13
C PHE A 82 1.80 -4.92 15.08
N GLY A 83 1.56 -3.73 14.58
CA GLY A 83 1.67 -2.49 15.32
C GLY A 83 0.47 -2.12 16.15
N LYS A 84 -0.46 -3.02 16.39
CA LYS A 84 -1.71 -2.61 17.01
C LYS A 84 -2.34 -3.59 17.93
N GLU A 85 -3.10 -2.96 18.80
CA GLU A 85 -4.08 -3.57 19.63
C GLU A 85 -4.72 -4.77 18.97
N ILE A 86 -4.71 -5.88 19.66
CA ILE A 86 -5.47 -7.05 19.26
C ILE A 86 -6.92 -6.61 19.16
N LYS A 87 -7.43 -6.57 17.96
CA LYS A 87 -8.84 -6.30 17.77
C LYS A 87 -9.62 -7.43 18.47
N PRO A 88 -10.63 -7.10 19.28
CA PRO A 88 -11.42 -8.12 19.97
C PRO A 88 -12.06 -9.14 19.04
N GLU A 89 -12.01 -8.89 17.75
CA GLU A 89 -12.66 -9.66 16.72
C GLU A 89 -11.77 -10.73 16.06
N GLY A 90 -10.54 -10.92 16.55
CA GLY A 90 -9.62 -11.92 16.01
C GLY A 90 -8.89 -11.46 14.74
N ASN A 91 -8.11 -12.37 14.18
CA ASN A 91 -7.38 -12.11 12.95
C ASN A 91 -8.29 -12.23 11.74
N VAL A 92 -8.03 -11.40 10.74
CA VAL A 92 -8.72 -11.49 9.45
C VAL A 92 -7.82 -12.24 8.49
N LEU A 93 -8.32 -13.37 7.98
CA LEU A 93 -7.66 -14.10 6.90
C LEU A 93 -8.15 -13.56 5.57
N ARG A 94 -7.23 -13.06 4.76
CA ARG A 94 -7.54 -12.50 3.45
C ARG A 94 -7.29 -13.55 2.39
N ILE A 95 -8.35 -13.91 1.67
CA ILE A 95 -8.33 -14.94 0.64
C ILE A 95 -8.58 -14.29 -0.70
N GLY A 96 -7.69 -14.52 -1.66
CA GLY A 96 -7.90 -14.14 -3.04
C GLY A 96 -8.25 -15.35 -3.88
N ALA A 97 -9.20 -15.22 -4.77
CA ALA A 97 -9.61 -16.33 -5.64
C ALA A 97 -9.98 -15.82 -7.03
N SER A 98 -9.63 -16.62 -8.03
CA SER A 98 -10.14 -16.43 -9.38
C SER A 98 -11.62 -16.85 -9.44
N THR A 99 -12.31 -16.50 -10.52
CA THR A 99 -13.76 -16.63 -10.63
C THR A 99 -14.28 -18.03 -10.34
N VAL A 100 -13.67 -19.07 -10.89
CA VAL A 100 -14.14 -20.45 -10.70
C VAL A 100 -14.01 -20.93 -9.26
N PRO A 101 -12.81 -20.83 -8.60
CA PRO A 101 -12.71 -21.17 -7.18
C PRO A 101 -13.63 -20.33 -6.29
N ALA A 102 -13.80 -19.04 -6.58
CA ALA A 102 -14.64 -18.16 -5.77
C ALA A 102 -16.11 -18.58 -5.82
N GLN A 103 -16.61 -19.04 -6.94
CA GLN A 103 -18.01 -19.39 -7.11
C GLN A 103 -18.36 -20.82 -6.68
N TYR A 104 -17.46 -21.77 -6.90
CA TYR A 104 -17.80 -23.20 -6.78
C TYR A 104 -17.13 -23.91 -5.60
N ILE A 105 -15.97 -23.48 -5.18
CA ILE A 105 -15.18 -24.18 -4.15
C ILE A 105 -15.19 -23.42 -2.80
N LEU A 106 -14.87 -22.14 -2.83
CA LEU A 106 -14.66 -21.37 -1.62
C LEU A 106 -15.89 -21.18 -0.74
N PRO A 107 -17.12 -21.05 -1.24
CA PRO A 107 -18.28 -20.91 -0.35
C PRO A 107 -18.41 -22.04 0.66
N ASN A 108 -18.16 -23.28 0.24
CA ASN A 108 -18.19 -24.43 1.12
C ASN A 108 -17.03 -24.43 2.12
N VAL A 109 -15.83 -24.11 1.67
CA VAL A 109 -14.64 -24.03 2.53
C VAL A 109 -14.81 -22.93 3.56
N MET A 110 -15.30 -21.77 3.16
CA MET A 110 -15.52 -20.65 4.06
C MET A 110 -16.61 -20.94 5.10
N SER A 111 -17.69 -21.59 4.70
CA SER A 111 -18.75 -22.04 5.60
C SER A 111 -18.22 -22.99 6.67
N THR A 112 -17.45 -23.99 6.25
CA THR A 112 -16.84 -24.97 7.16
C THR A 112 -15.87 -24.31 8.11
N PHE A 113 -15.02 -23.41 7.60
CA PHE A 113 -14.07 -22.67 8.42
C PHE A 113 -14.79 -21.80 9.47
N HIS A 114 -15.84 -21.09 9.06
CA HIS A 114 -16.61 -20.23 9.95
C HIS A 114 -17.32 -21.03 11.04
N ALA A 115 -17.80 -22.23 10.72
CA ALA A 115 -18.44 -23.12 11.69
C ALA A 115 -17.44 -23.64 12.74
N GLU A 116 -16.21 -23.94 12.33
CA GLU A 116 -15.17 -24.43 13.23
C GLU A 116 -14.47 -23.30 14.02
N TYR A 117 -14.34 -22.12 13.42
CA TYR A 117 -13.63 -20.98 13.98
C TYR A 117 -14.49 -19.72 13.96
N PRO A 118 -15.57 -19.63 14.73
CA PRO A 118 -16.52 -18.53 14.63
C PRO A 118 -15.96 -17.17 15.05
N GLY A 119 -14.85 -17.13 15.77
CA GLY A 119 -14.17 -15.89 16.14
C GLY A 119 -13.24 -15.32 15.09
N GLU A 120 -13.01 -16.07 14.01
CA GLU A 120 -12.11 -15.66 12.93
C GLU A 120 -12.90 -15.02 11.81
N LYS A 121 -12.35 -13.97 11.20
CA LYS A 121 -12.97 -13.30 10.06
C LYS A 121 -12.26 -13.68 8.78
N LEU A 122 -13.06 -13.88 7.72
CA LEU A 122 -12.56 -14.14 6.38
C LEU A 122 -12.95 -12.99 5.45
N LYS A 123 -12.01 -12.55 4.63
CA LYS A 123 -12.27 -11.63 3.53
C LYS A 123 -11.93 -12.32 2.22
N LEU A 124 -12.88 -12.30 1.29
CA LEU A 124 -12.71 -12.87 -0.03
C LEU A 124 -12.53 -11.75 -1.06
N PHE A 125 -11.48 -11.85 -1.86
CA PHE A 125 -11.22 -10.98 -2.99
C PHE A 125 -11.31 -11.80 -4.27
N GLU A 126 -12.26 -11.49 -5.12
CA GLU A 126 -12.40 -12.13 -6.41
C GLU A 126 -11.71 -11.30 -7.49
N THR A 127 -10.81 -11.94 -8.23
CA THR A 127 -10.09 -11.31 -9.34
C THR A 127 -9.64 -12.42 -10.30
N ASP A 128 -8.90 -12.07 -11.36
CA ASP A 128 -8.30 -13.09 -12.21
C ASP A 128 -7.09 -13.76 -11.54
N SER A 129 -6.59 -14.84 -12.13
CA SER A 129 -5.48 -15.59 -11.54
C SER A 129 -4.22 -14.75 -11.42
N GLU A 130 -3.93 -13.91 -12.39
CA GLU A 130 -2.79 -13.00 -12.36
C GLU A 130 -2.93 -11.97 -11.24
N GLY A 131 -4.11 -11.40 -11.06
CA GLY A 131 -4.40 -10.48 -9.97
C GLY A 131 -4.25 -11.11 -8.59
N VAL A 132 -4.62 -12.39 -8.43
CA VAL A 132 -4.42 -13.12 -7.18
C VAL A 132 -2.94 -13.27 -6.87
N ILE A 133 -2.14 -13.64 -7.85
CA ILE A 133 -0.69 -13.79 -7.70
C ILE A 133 -0.05 -12.47 -7.32
N ASP A 134 -0.40 -11.39 -8.01
CA ASP A 134 0.14 -10.06 -7.73
C ASP A 134 -0.18 -9.62 -6.31
N ARG A 135 -1.39 -9.89 -5.83
CA ARG A 135 -1.80 -9.53 -4.46
C ARG A 135 -1.09 -10.37 -3.39
N ILE A 136 -0.78 -11.62 -3.67
CA ILE A 136 0.02 -12.46 -2.77
C ILE A 136 1.45 -11.92 -2.70
N LEU A 137 2.06 -11.62 -3.83
CA LEU A 137 3.43 -11.10 -3.89
C LEU A 137 3.56 -9.73 -3.22
N SER A 138 2.49 -8.93 -3.24
CA SER A 138 2.45 -7.62 -2.58
C SER A 138 1.92 -7.68 -1.13
N HIS A 139 1.70 -8.86 -0.59
CA HIS A 139 1.21 -9.09 0.78
C HIS A 139 -0.18 -8.52 1.06
N HIS A 140 -1.03 -8.38 0.04
CA HIS A 140 -2.42 -7.95 0.21
C HIS A 140 -3.37 -9.12 0.46
N ILE A 141 -2.92 -10.35 0.20
CA ILE A 141 -3.68 -11.57 0.38
C ILE A 141 -2.81 -12.59 1.09
N ASP A 142 -3.39 -13.35 2.02
CA ASP A 142 -2.69 -14.38 2.77
C ASP A 142 -2.69 -15.73 2.05
N ILE A 143 -3.80 -16.08 1.38
CA ILE A 143 -3.96 -17.31 0.63
C ILE A 143 -4.64 -17.01 -0.69
N GLY A 144 -4.17 -17.62 -1.77
CA GLY A 144 -4.76 -17.46 -3.09
C GLY A 144 -5.20 -18.79 -3.70
N PHE A 145 -6.32 -18.75 -4.41
CA PHE A 145 -6.84 -19.90 -5.18
C PHE A 145 -6.98 -19.46 -6.64
N THR A 146 -6.32 -20.17 -7.53
CA THR A 146 -6.38 -19.86 -8.96
C THR A 146 -6.83 -21.08 -9.74
N GLY A 147 -7.49 -20.85 -10.88
CA GLY A 147 -7.85 -21.89 -11.83
C GLY A 147 -6.73 -22.22 -12.81
N THR A 148 -5.59 -21.56 -12.71
CA THR A 148 -4.47 -21.72 -13.62
C THR A 148 -3.30 -22.34 -12.89
N VAL A 149 -2.67 -23.34 -13.49
CA VAL A 149 -1.42 -23.92 -12.98
C VAL A 149 -0.27 -23.00 -13.37
N ILE A 150 0.57 -22.71 -12.43
CA ILE A 150 1.73 -21.82 -12.63
C ILE A 150 2.99 -22.65 -12.69
#